data_b040b1a85b03997e2234c2dd3c85ea79
#
_entry.id   b040b1a85b03997e2234c2dd3c85ea79
#
_cell.length_a   1.000
_cell.length_b   1.000
_cell.length_c   1.000
_cell.angle_alpha   90.00
_cell.angle_beta   90.00
_cell.angle_gamma   90.00
#
_symmetry.space_group_name_H-M   'P 1'
#
loop_
_entity.id
_entity.type
_entity.pdbx_description
1 polymer ?
#
loop_
_entity_poly.entity_id
_entity_poly.type
_entity_poly.pdbx_seq_one_letter_code
_entity_poly.pdbx_strand_id
1 'polypeptide(L)'
;IELLINNKIPHIKFNLNSIDLKYFKEAERLLPDNDYIGFSMTQGNVYRKKSWPIDKFLNIARQISKKNKRPVFFVEKSNQELIRKIKYNINDALFPEMESLLSGPPLVTALSSRLEKAISIDNGIMHMMSLAEIPMIVLFGPTNSKKFAPKLKNIKILDSKDNYKSEDISKITEDDVMHVLNI
;
A
#
# COMPACT_ATOMS: atom_id res chain seq x y z
N ILE A 1 -21.73 -30.21 -5.88
CA ILE A 1 -20.60 -29.72 -5.10
C ILE A 1 -19.28 -30.16 -5.72
N GLU A 2 -19.11 -31.37 -6.21
CA GLU A 2 -17.89 -31.85 -6.87
C GLU A 2 -17.54 -31.11 -8.17
N LEU A 3 -18.53 -30.61 -8.92
CA LEU A 3 -18.33 -29.84 -10.16
C LEU A 3 -17.66 -28.45 -9.93
N LEU A 4 -17.71 -27.93 -8.72
CA LEU A 4 -17.07 -26.64 -8.37
C LEU A 4 -15.59 -26.79 -7.95
N ILE A 5 -15.14 -28.00 -7.64
CA ILE A 5 -13.77 -28.23 -7.12
C ILE A 5 -12.75 -28.40 -8.28
N ASN A 6 -13.19 -28.78 -9.47
CA ASN A 6 -12.31 -29.04 -10.62
C ASN A 6 -12.23 -27.92 -11.66
N ASN A 7 -13.04 -26.87 -11.54
CA ASN A 7 -12.90 -25.69 -12.39
C ASN A 7 -11.76 -24.83 -11.85
N LYS A 8 -10.57 -24.95 -12.42
CA LYS A 8 -9.54 -23.91 -12.34
C LYS A 8 -10.17 -22.63 -12.87
N ILE A 9 -10.60 -21.75 -11.96
CA ILE A 9 -11.03 -20.40 -12.36
C ILE A 9 -9.82 -19.80 -13.09
N PRO A 10 -9.95 -19.47 -14.38
CA PRO A 10 -8.82 -18.89 -15.10
C PRO A 10 -8.41 -17.62 -14.37
N HIS A 11 -7.12 -17.50 -14.05
CA HIS A 11 -6.56 -16.26 -13.51
C HIS A 11 -6.69 -15.20 -14.61
N ILE A 12 -7.79 -14.48 -14.60
CA ILE A 12 -7.97 -13.32 -15.48
C ILE A 12 -7.03 -12.24 -14.94
N LYS A 13 -5.96 -11.97 -15.71
CA LYS A 13 -5.08 -10.84 -15.40
C LYS A 13 -5.90 -9.57 -15.52
N PHE A 14 -5.86 -8.73 -14.48
CA PHE A 14 -6.53 -7.44 -14.53
C PHE A 14 -5.91 -6.57 -15.64
N ASN A 15 -6.75 -5.98 -16.46
CA ASN A 15 -6.29 -5.09 -17.51
C ASN A 15 -6.44 -3.62 -17.05
N LEU A 16 -5.32 -2.97 -16.78
CA LEU A 16 -5.32 -1.55 -16.39
C LEU A 16 -6.03 -0.65 -17.40
N ASN A 17 -6.00 -1.00 -18.70
CA ASN A 17 -6.69 -0.24 -19.75
C ASN A 17 -8.22 -0.30 -19.64
N SER A 18 -8.79 -1.15 -18.77
CA SER A 18 -10.21 -1.15 -18.47
C SER A 18 -10.64 -0.01 -17.54
N ILE A 19 -9.70 0.67 -16.91
CA ILE A 19 -9.96 1.87 -16.11
C ILE A 19 -10.12 3.07 -17.06
N ASP A 20 -11.14 3.88 -16.83
CA ASP A 20 -11.37 5.11 -17.61
C ASP A 20 -10.14 6.04 -17.56
N LEU A 21 -9.73 6.52 -18.70
CA LEU A 21 -8.57 7.39 -18.91
C LEU A 21 -8.57 8.64 -18.00
N LYS A 22 -9.75 9.14 -17.61
CA LYS A 22 -9.86 10.28 -16.70
C LYS A 22 -9.11 10.06 -15.36
N TYR A 23 -9.09 8.82 -14.84
CA TYR A 23 -8.39 8.50 -13.60
C TYR A 23 -6.87 8.57 -13.77
N PHE A 24 -6.33 8.13 -14.91
CA PHE A 24 -4.90 8.25 -15.20
C PHE A 24 -4.47 9.70 -15.43
N LYS A 25 -5.28 10.50 -16.14
CA LYS A 25 -5.03 11.94 -16.28
C LYS A 25 -5.02 12.65 -14.93
N GLU A 26 -5.95 12.30 -14.04
CA GLU A 26 -6.01 12.84 -12.69
C GLU A 26 -4.80 12.39 -11.84
N ALA A 27 -4.39 11.12 -11.95
CA ALA A 27 -3.20 10.62 -11.27
C ALA A 27 -1.93 11.33 -11.74
N GLU A 28 -1.79 11.58 -13.04
CA GLU A 28 -0.66 12.34 -13.60
C GLU A 28 -0.66 13.80 -13.13
N ARG A 29 -1.83 14.45 -13.04
CA ARG A 29 -1.97 15.80 -12.49
C ARG A 29 -1.55 15.89 -11.05
N LEU A 30 -1.89 14.89 -10.23
CA LEU A 30 -1.64 14.86 -8.79
C LEU A 30 -0.22 14.38 -8.45
N LEU A 31 0.33 13.50 -9.26
CA LEU A 31 1.64 12.89 -9.10
C LEU A 31 2.41 12.97 -10.44
N PRO A 32 2.88 14.17 -10.85
CA PRO A 32 3.48 14.37 -12.17
C PRO A 32 4.87 13.72 -12.35
N ASP A 33 5.60 13.49 -11.26
CA ASP A 33 6.96 12.94 -11.27
C ASP A 33 6.96 11.40 -11.09
N ASN A 34 8.15 10.81 -10.81
CA ASN A 34 8.31 9.35 -10.75
C ASN A 34 9.04 8.85 -9.48
N ASP A 35 9.27 9.72 -8.49
CA ASP A 35 10.04 9.43 -7.27
C ASP A 35 9.15 9.26 -6.03
N TYR A 36 7.97 8.74 -6.23
CA TYR A 36 6.96 8.56 -5.18
C TYR A 36 7.04 7.20 -4.52
N ILE A 37 6.98 7.18 -3.18
CA ILE A 37 6.82 5.95 -2.41
C ILE A 37 5.46 5.98 -1.70
N GLY A 38 4.61 5.00 -2.01
CA GLY A 38 3.26 4.92 -1.48
C GLY A 38 3.19 4.26 -0.11
N PHE A 39 2.31 4.77 0.75
CA PHE A 39 2.03 4.21 2.07
C PHE A 39 0.53 3.93 2.22
N SER A 40 0.17 2.68 2.51
CA SER A 40 -1.16 2.27 2.91
C SER A 40 -1.11 1.65 4.30
N MET A 41 -1.48 2.43 5.31
CA MET A 41 -1.22 2.14 6.72
C MET A 41 -2.49 1.91 7.56
N THR A 42 -3.68 2.19 7.01
CA THR A 42 -4.94 2.07 7.74
C THR A 42 -5.58 0.69 7.55
N GLN A 43 -6.21 0.19 8.62
CA GLN A 43 -7.02 -1.03 8.58
C GLN A 43 -8.51 -0.67 8.68
N GLY A 44 -9.35 -1.32 7.87
CA GLY A 44 -10.80 -1.07 7.92
C GLY A 44 -11.50 -1.62 9.19
N ASN A 45 -10.92 -2.65 9.85
CA ASN A 45 -11.47 -3.25 11.06
C ASN A 45 -10.39 -3.31 12.15
N VAL A 46 -10.54 -2.46 13.17
CA VAL A 46 -9.59 -2.30 14.27
C VAL A 46 -9.42 -3.56 15.12
N TYR A 47 -10.45 -4.40 15.24
CA TYR A 47 -10.38 -5.65 16.01
C TYR A 47 -9.42 -6.69 15.45
N ARG A 48 -9.06 -6.58 14.18
CA ARG A 48 -8.14 -7.52 13.51
C ARG A 48 -6.67 -7.31 13.83
N LYS A 49 -6.31 -6.23 14.54
CA LYS A 49 -4.94 -5.91 14.99
C LYS A 49 -3.89 -6.01 13.89
N LYS A 50 -4.22 -5.57 12.69
CA LYS A 50 -3.35 -5.61 11.50
C LYS A 50 -2.49 -4.37 11.33
N SER A 51 -2.65 -3.36 12.18
CA SER A 51 -1.94 -2.09 12.05
C SER A 51 -0.50 -2.25 12.52
N TRP A 52 0.42 -1.93 11.64
CA TRP A 52 1.80 -1.70 12.03
C TRP A 52 1.90 -0.33 12.73
N PRO A 53 2.78 -0.17 13.75
CA PRO A 53 2.86 1.09 14.50
C PRO A 53 3.09 2.29 13.58
N ILE A 54 2.26 3.32 13.75
CA ILE A 54 2.31 4.53 12.90
C ILE A 54 3.67 5.20 12.94
N ASP A 55 4.32 5.22 14.10
CA ASP A 55 5.61 5.89 14.25
C ASP A 55 6.72 5.21 13.42
N LYS A 56 6.63 3.90 13.22
CA LYS A 56 7.52 3.17 12.30
C LYS A 56 7.31 3.59 10.84
N PHE A 57 6.04 3.75 10.41
CA PHE A 57 5.75 4.29 9.08
C PHE A 57 6.31 5.71 8.91
N LEU A 58 6.12 6.56 9.91
CA LEU A 58 6.63 7.94 9.88
C LEU A 58 8.16 7.99 9.84
N ASN A 59 8.84 7.10 10.58
CA ASN A 59 10.29 7.00 10.55
C ASN A 59 10.81 6.57 9.16
N ILE A 60 10.16 5.60 8.53
CA ILE A 60 10.49 5.20 7.16
C ILE A 60 10.23 6.35 6.19
N ALA A 61 9.09 7.04 6.29
CA ALA A 61 8.78 8.18 5.43
C ALA A 61 9.85 9.29 5.54
N ARG A 62 10.32 9.61 6.77
CA ARG A 62 11.43 10.57 6.96
C ARG A 62 12.73 10.10 6.29
N GLN A 63 13.05 8.80 6.36
CA GLN A 63 14.24 8.26 5.71
C GLN A 63 14.12 8.35 4.18
N ILE A 64 12.92 8.12 3.65
CA ILE A 64 12.59 8.23 2.23
C ILE A 64 12.76 9.69 1.76
N SER A 65 12.21 10.66 2.49
CA SER A 65 12.36 12.10 2.18
C SER A 65 13.83 12.53 2.17
N LYS A 66 14.65 12.03 3.10
CA LYS A 66 16.10 12.31 3.11
C LYS A 66 16.85 11.76 1.87
N LYS A 67 16.26 10.81 1.16
CA LYS A 67 16.79 10.23 -0.07
C LYS A 67 16.17 10.85 -1.34
N ASN A 68 15.55 12.02 -1.20
CA ASN A 68 14.89 12.76 -2.28
C ASN A 68 13.73 11.96 -2.93
N LYS A 69 13.08 11.09 -2.17
CA LYS A 69 11.85 10.43 -2.57
C LYS A 69 10.68 11.07 -1.83
N ARG A 70 9.52 11.14 -2.47
CA ARG A 70 8.33 11.80 -1.90
C ARG A 70 7.33 10.78 -1.36
N PRO A 71 7.00 10.82 -0.05
CA PRO A 71 6.04 9.92 0.56
C PRO A 71 4.60 10.30 0.19
N VAL A 72 3.85 9.34 -0.36
CA VAL A 72 2.45 9.47 -0.75
C VAL A 72 1.60 8.59 0.16
N PHE A 73 0.64 9.19 0.85
CA PHE A 73 -0.19 8.50 1.84
C PHE A 73 -1.62 8.30 1.32
N PHE A 74 -2.05 7.04 1.32
CA PHE A 74 -3.43 6.65 1.04
C PHE A 74 -4.17 6.53 2.36
N VAL A 75 -4.88 7.58 2.72
CA VAL A 75 -5.63 7.72 3.97
C VAL A 75 -7.01 8.25 3.67
N GLU A 76 -8.04 7.63 4.25
CA GLU A 76 -9.43 8.06 4.08
C GLU A 76 -9.61 9.51 4.52
N LYS A 77 -10.36 10.30 3.74
CA LYS A 77 -10.65 11.73 4.02
C LYS A 77 -11.27 11.96 5.41
N SER A 78 -11.99 10.98 5.93
CA SER A 78 -12.60 11.02 7.27
C SER A 78 -11.59 10.94 8.40
N ASN A 79 -10.40 10.36 8.17
CA ASN A 79 -9.38 10.17 9.21
C ASN A 79 -8.48 11.41 9.37
N GLN A 80 -9.10 12.51 9.77
CA GLN A 80 -8.42 13.81 9.90
C GLN A 80 -7.34 13.84 10.99
N GLU A 81 -7.47 13.02 12.02
CA GLU A 81 -6.46 12.91 13.08
C GLU A 81 -5.15 12.33 12.54
N LEU A 82 -5.25 11.21 11.81
CA LEU A 82 -4.09 10.58 11.19
C LEU A 82 -3.43 11.52 10.17
N ILE A 83 -4.22 12.20 9.34
CA ILE A 83 -3.72 13.14 8.34
C ILE A 83 -2.95 14.27 9.02
N ARG A 84 -3.49 14.86 10.09
CA ARG A 84 -2.79 15.90 10.88
C ARG A 84 -1.49 15.37 11.49
N LYS A 85 -1.52 14.15 12.06
CA LYS A 85 -0.31 13.52 12.63
C LYS A 85 0.76 13.32 11.55
N ILE A 86 0.40 12.85 10.37
CA ILE A 86 1.36 12.66 9.26
C ILE A 86 1.92 14.01 8.81
N LYS A 87 1.07 15.00 8.53
CA LYS A 87 1.50 16.34 8.08
C LYS A 87 2.43 17.03 9.08
N TYR A 88 2.18 16.85 10.38
CA TYR A 88 3.04 17.41 11.43
C TYR A 88 4.45 16.78 11.43
N ASN A 89 4.57 15.51 11.05
CA ASN A 89 5.81 14.74 11.11
C ASN A 89 6.58 14.70 9.79
N ILE A 90 5.90 14.88 8.66
CA ILE A 90 6.45 14.72 7.30
C ILE A 90 6.02 15.93 6.47
N ASN A 91 6.92 16.88 6.29
CA ASN A 91 6.62 18.16 5.63
C ASN A 91 6.25 18.02 4.16
N ASP A 92 6.81 17.03 3.47
CA ASP A 92 6.63 16.73 2.05
C ASP A 92 5.62 15.59 1.79
N ALA A 93 4.81 15.25 2.81
CA ALA A 93 3.76 14.24 2.69
C ALA A 93 2.69 14.64 1.69
N LEU A 94 2.40 13.76 0.72
CA LEU A 94 1.37 13.96 -0.28
C LEU A 94 0.13 13.11 0.03
N PHE A 95 -1.05 13.68 -0.22
CA PHE A 95 -2.36 13.05 -0.02
C PHE A 95 -3.23 13.23 -1.26
N PRO A 96 -2.92 12.58 -2.38
CA PRO A 96 -3.54 12.88 -3.68
C PRO A 96 -5.05 12.64 -3.69
N GLU A 97 -5.56 11.65 -2.95
CA GLU A 97 -7.01 11.41 -2.87
C GLU A 97 -7.78 12.59 -2.26
N MET A 98 -7.13 13.42 -1.43
CA MET A 98 -7.77 14.60 -0.84
C MET A 98 -7.94 15.74 -1.82
N GLU A 99 -7.07 15.84 -2.81
CA GLU A 99 -7.04 16.91 -3.81
C GLU A 99 -7.86 16.57 -5.07
N SER A 100 -8.38 15.34 -5.15
CA SER A 100 -9.16 14.87 -6.28
C SER A 100 -10.66 15.00 -6.05
N LEU A 101 -11.38 15.36 -7.13
CA LEU A 101 -12.83 15.24 -7.21
C LEU A 101 -13.27 13.82 -7.58
N LEU A 102 -12.35 13.00 -8.13
CA LEU A 102 -12.57 11.58 -8.36
C LEU A 102 -12.29 10.79 -7.08
N SER A 103 -12.86 9.60 -6.97
CA SER A 103 -12.69 8.74 -5.79
C SER A 103 -12.83 7.26 -6.15
N GLY A 104 -12.54 6.41 -5.16
CA GLY A 104 -12.76 4.97 -5.22
C GLY A 104 -11.62 4.17 -5.84
N PRO A 105 -11.81 2.83 -6.00
CA PRO A 105 -10.78 1.92 -6.43
C PRO A 105 -10.05 2.31 -7.73
N PRO A 106 -10.73 2.82 -8.78
CA PRO A 106 -10.05 3.23 -10.01
C PRO A 106 -9.03 4.34 -9.80
N LEU A 107 -9.34 5.34 -8.93
CA LEU A 107 -8.41 6.42 -8.61
C LEU A 107 -7.18 5.88 -7.86
N VAL A 108 -7.39 5.07 -6.82
CA VAL A 108 -6.28 4.47 -6.05
C VAL A 108 -5.37 3.65 -6.96
N THR A 109 -5.94 2.84 -7.85
CA THR A 109 -5.14 2.05 -8.81
C THR A 109 -4.37 2.94 -9.79
N ALA A 110 -5.00 3.99 -10.33
CA ALA A 110 -4.34 4.92 -11.23
C ALA A 110 -3.22 5.72 -10.53
N LEU A 111 -3.46 6.21 -9.31
CA LEU A 111 -2.42 6.86 -8.49
C LEU A 111 -1.26 5.90 -8.20
N SER A 112 -1.58 4.63 -7.95
CA SER A 112 -0.56 3.62 -7.67
C SER A 112 0.36 3.38 -8.87
N SER A 113 -0.12 3.51 -10.09
CA SER A 113 0.72 3.38 -11.29
C SER A 113 1.79 4.48 -11.42
N ARG A 114 1.68 5.56 -10.63
CA ARG A 114 2.66 6.66 -10.57
C ARG A 114 3.72 6.47 -9.48
N LEU A 115 3.62 5.40 -8.68
CA LEU A 115 4.54 5.12 -7.59
C LEU A 115 5.73 4.28 -8.09
N GLU A 116 6.91 4.59 -7.59
CA GLU A 116 8.09 3.74 -7.77
C GLU A 116 7.97 2.45 -6.98
N LYS A 117 7.52 2.56 -5.72
CA LYS A 117 7.29 1.44 -4.81
C LYS A 117 6.18 1.77 -3.82
N ALA A 118 5.66 0.76 -3.13
CA ALA A 118 4.70 0.97 -2.04
C ALA A 118 4.97 0.07 -0.84
N ILE A 119 4.58 0.56 0.34
CA ILE A 119 4.56 -0.17 1.60
C ILE A 119 3.12 -0.21 2.10
N SER A 120 2.61 -1.40 2.34
CA SER A 120 1.23 -1.60 2.78
C SER A 120 1.13 -2.65 3.88
N ILE A 121 0.07 -2.56 4.67
CA ILE A 121 -0.41 -3.68 5.47
C ILE A 121 -1.47 -4.47 4.69
N ASP A 122 -1.93 -5.61 5.23
CA ASP A 122 -3.04 -6.39 4.67
C ASP A 122 -4.37 -5.62 4.78
N ASN A 123 -4.73 -4.89 3.72
CA ASN A 123 -5.95 -4.11 3.61
C ASN A 123 -6.48 -4.03 2.16
N GLY A 124 -7.62 -3.36 1.96
CA GLY A 124 -8.23 -3.21 0.63
C GLY A 124 -7.37 -2.40 -0.35
N ILE A 125 -6.66 -1.37 0.13
CA ILE A 125 -5.79 -0.52 -0.69
C ILE A 125 -4.61 -1.32 -1.24
N MET A 126 -4.05 -2.25 -0.46
CA MET A 126 -3.02 -3.19 -0.92
C MET A 126 -3.43 -3.90 -2.22
N HIS A 127 -4.67 -4.39 -2.28
CA HIS A 127 -5.18 -5.05 -3.47
C HIS A 127 -5.32 -4.10 -4.66
N MET A 128 -5.79 -2.87 -4.42
CA MET A 128 -5.89 -1.85 -5.48
C MET A 128 -4.51 -1.46 -6.02
N MET A 129 -3.53 -1.25 -5.13
CA MET A 129 -2.13 -0.99 -5.51
C MET A 129 -1.53 -2.14 -6.30
N SER A 130 -1.84 -3.39 -5.92
CA SER A 130 -1.31 -4.56 -6.63
C SER A 130 -1.81 -4.67 -8.06
N LEU A 131 -2.98 -4.11 -8.39
CA LEU A 131 -3.48 -4.07 -9.77
C LEU A 131 -2.60 -3.20 -10.69
N ALA A 132 -1.89 -2.22 -10.16
CA ALA A 132 -0.93 -1.42 -10.91
C ALA A 132 0.41 -2.15 -11.17
N GLU A 133 0.58 -3.36 -10.63
CA GLU A 133 1.78 -4.20 -10.78
C GLU A 133 3.10 -3.48 -10.40
N ILE A 134 3.05 -2.51 -9.49
CA ILE A 134 4.24 -1.84 -8.98
C ILE A 134 4.97 -2.72 -7.93
N PRO A 135 6.27 -2.50 -7.69
CA PRO A 135 6.97 -3.13 -6.57
C PRO A 135 6.36 -2.76 -5.23
N MET A 136 6.04 -3.76 -4.39
CA MET A 136 5.43 -3.53 -3.09
C MET A 136 6.09 -4.35 -1.99
N ILE A 137 6.08 -3.78 -0.78
CA ILE A 137 6.33 -4.50 0.47
C ILE A 137 5.00 -4.58 1.22
N VAL A 138 4.57 -5.78 1.55
CA VAL A 138 3.32 -5.98 2.30
C VAL A 138 3.62 -6.63 3.64
N LEU A 139 3.17 -5.96 4.71
CA LEU A 139 3.38 -6.38 6.08
C LEU A 139 2.18 -7.19 6.56
N PHE A 140 2.45 -8.40 7.04
CA PHE A 140 1.46 -9.30 7.61
C PHE A 140 1.76 -9.58 9.08
N GLY A 141 0.71 -9.71 9.86
CA GLY A 141 0.75 -10.12 11.27
C GLY A 141 -0.22 -11.28 11.52
N PRO A 142 -1.41 -11.03 12.09
CA PRO A 142 -2.34 -12.08 12.50
C PRO A 142 -3.00 -12.81 11.33
N THR A 143 -3.03 -12.21 10.13
CA THR A 143 -3.68 -12.79 8.95
C THR A 143 -2.76 -13.73 8.18
N ASN A 144 -3.34 -14.59 7.35
CA ASN A 144 -2.61 -15.58 6.56
C ASN A 144 -2.11 -14.95 5.26
N SER A 145 -0.81 -14.63 5.18
CA SER A 145 -0.18 -14.04 4.01
C SER A 145 -0.29 -14.94 2.77
N LYS A 146 -0.17 -16.26 2.92
CA LYS A 146 -0.31 -17.22 1.80
C LYS A 146 -1.69 -17.17 1.14
N LYS A 147 -2.73 -16.81 1.92
CA LYS A 147 -4.11 -16.70 1.45
C LYS A 147 -4.42 -15.32 0.88
N PHE A 148 -3.96 -14.26 1.52
CA PHE A 148 -4.42 -12.89 1.25
C PHE A 148 -3.42 -12.02 0.50
N ALA A 149 -2.14 -12.36 0.47
CA ALA A 149 -1.16 -11.58 -0.28
C ALA A 149 -1.41 -11.69 -1.78
N PRO A 150 -1.28 -10.59 -2.53
CA PRO A 150 -1.32 -10.62 -3.98
C PRO A 150 -0.18 -11.50 -4.53
N LYS A 151 -0.51 -12.39 -5.49
CA LYS A 151 0.45 -13.37 -6.04
C LYS A 151 1.19 -12.79 -7.25
N LEU A 152 1.99 -11.74 -7.04
CA LEU A 152 2.79 -11.07 -8.05
C LEU A 152 4.28 -11.16 -7.70
N LYS A 153 5.14 -11.30 -8.73
CA LYS A 153 6.59 -11.49 -8.55
C LYS A 153 7.31 -10.27 -7.92
N ASN A 154 6.75 -9.09 -8.14
CA ASN A 154 7.29 -7.81 -7.65
C ASN A 154 6.79 -7.43 -6.24
N ILE A 155 6.04 -8.31 -5.57
CA ILE A 155 5.58 -8.10 -4.20
C ILE A 155 6.45 -8.91 -3.25
N LYS A 156 6.99 -8.23 -2.24
CA LYS A 156 7.75 -8.82 -1.13
C LYS A 156 6.86 -8.85 0.11
N ILE A 157 6.79 -10.00 0.75
CA ILE A 157 5.99 -10.21 1.96
C ILE A 157 6.92 -10.22 3.16
N LEU A 158 6.63 -9.39 4.16
CA LEU A 158 7.20 -9.46 5.49
C LEU A 158 6.09 -9.95 6.43
N ASP A 159 6.18 -11.20 6.84
CA ASP A 159 5.20 -11.84 7.73
C ASP A 159 5.83 -12.06 9.11
N SER A 160 5.24 -11.48 10.15
CA SER A 160 5.78 -11.60 11.51
C SER A 160 5.75 -13.04 12.04
N LYS A 161 4.86 -13.89 11.51
CA LYS A 161 4.84 -15.32 11.88
C LYS A 161 6.05 -16.07 11.34
N ASP A 162 6.41 -15.77 10.10
CA ASP A 162 7.55 -16.44 9.46
C ASP A 162 8.88 -15.91 10.03
N ASN A 163 9.01 -14.59 10.16
CA ASN A 163 10.26 -13.94 10.57
C ASN A 163 10.48 -13.97 12.09
N TYR A 164 9.43 -13.85 12.91
CA TYR A 164 9.52 -13.65 14.35
C TYR A 164 8.73 -14.67 15.18
N LYS A 165 8.09 -15.65 14.54
CA LYS A 165 7.21 -16.64 15.19
C LYS A 165 6.09 -15.98 16.03
N SER A 166 5.58 -14.84 15.59
CA SER A 166 4.61 -14.02 16.30
C SER A 166 3.52 -13.53 15.38
N GLU A 167 2.28 -13.48 15.88
CA GLU A 167 1.16 -12.82 15.18
C GLU A 167 1.18 -11.29 15.32
N ASP A 168 2.06 -10.77 16.19
CA ASP A 168 2.20 -9.35 16.40
C ASP A 168 2.98 -8.69 15.26
N ILE A 169 2.28 -7.98 14.40
CA ILE A 169 2.86 -7.26 13.25
C ILE A 169 3.90 -6.21 13.69
N SER A 170 3.81 -5.72 14.93
CA SER A 170 4.76 -4.74 15.46
C SER A 170 6.19 -5.29 15.63
N LYS A 171 6.37 -6.62 15.59
CA LYS A 171 7.69 -7.26 15.61
C LYS A 171 8.48 -7.01 14.33
N ILE A 172 7.83 -6.77 13.20
CA ILE A 172 8.51 -6.36 11.97
C ILE A 172 9.23 -5.03 12.26
N THR A 173 10.52 -4.99 12.02
CA THR A 173 11.35 -3.80 12.30
C THR A 173 11.36 -2.82 11.13
N GLU A 174 11.75 -1.59 11.37
CA GLU A 174 11.99 -0.59 10.31
C GLU A 174 13.15 -1.03 9.41
N ASP A 175 14.18 -1.65 9.99
CA ASP A 175 15.34 -2.15 9.26
C ASP A 175 14.94 -3.27 8.29
N ASP A 176 14.03 -4.19 8.67
CA ASP A 176 13.50 -5.19 7.75
C ASP A 176 12.88 -4.55 6.52
N VAL A 177 12.04 -3.53 6.75
CA VAL A 177 11.34 -2.83 5.67
C VAL A 177 12.32 -2.04 4.82
N MET A 178 13.26 -1.31 5.41
CA MET A 178 14.25 -0.53 4.68
C MET A 178 15.21 -1.41 3.87
N HIS A 179 15.60 -2.56 4.42
CA HIS A 179 16.43 -3.54 3.71
C HIS A 179 15.75 -4.03 2.43
N VAL A 180 14.46 -4.39 2.53
CA VAL A 180 13.68 -4.86 1.36
C VAL A 180 13.34 -3.73 0.41
N LEU A 181 13.12 -2.52 0.93
CA LEU A 181 12.77 -1.34 0.13
C LEU A 181 13.92 -0.95 -0.83
N ASN A 182 15.16 -1.09 -0.39
CA ASN A 182 16.37 -0.89 -1.18
C ASN A 182 16.33 0.36 -2.07
N ILE A 183 16.31 1.53 -1.44
CA ILE A 183 16.29 2.86 -2.10
C ILE A 183 17.46 3.72 -1.60
#